data_138622839439a793944986dca6574b03
#
_entry.id   138622839439a793944986dca6574b03
#
_cell.length_a   1.000
_cell.length_b   1.000
_cell.length_c   1.000
_cell.angle_alpha   90.00
_cell.angle_beta   90.00
_cell.angle_gamma   90.00
#
_symmetry.space_group_name_H-M   'P 1'
#
loop_
_entity.id
_entity.type
_entity.pdbx_description
1 polymer ?
#
loop_
_entity_poly.entity_id
_entity_poly.type
_entity_poly.pdbx_seq_one_letter_code
_entity_poly.pdbx_strand_id
1 'polypeptide(L)' 'MSFVTRFAPSPTGYLHLGHAFSALTAFDAAQAASGRFLLRIEDIDQGRSRPEYEAAIFEDLAWLGIAWEEP' A
#
# COMPACT_ATOMS: atom_id res chain seq x y z
N MET A 1 -7.07 2.91 -22.37
CA MET A 1 -5.86 2.62 -21.59
C MET A 1 -6.12 2.87 -20.11
N SER A 2 -5.79 1.91 -19.25
CA SER A 2 -6.02 2.05 -17.81
C SER A 2 -4.88 2.80 -17.16
N PHE A 3 -5.22 3.73 -16.27
CA PHE A 3 -4.25 4.37 -15.39
C PHE A 3 -4.08 3.49 -14.14
N VAL A 4 -2.85 3.16 -13.81
CA VAL A 4 -2.54 2.28 -12.67
C VAL A 4 -1.49 2.94 -11.81
N THR A 5 -1.77 3.02 -10.50
CA THR A 5 -0.76 3.38 -9.51
C THR A 5 -0.55 2.20 -8.57
N ARG A 6 0.52 2.23 -7.81
CA ARG A 6 0.83 1.15 -6.89
C ARG A 6 1.51 1.66 -5.63
N PHE A 7 1.38 0.88 -4.57
CA PHE A 7 2.08 1.07 -3.33
C PHE A 7 2.67 -0.29 -2.94
N ALA A 8 3.99 -0.34 -2.76
CA ALA A 8 4.70 -1.60 -2.58
C ALA A 8 5.56 -1.56 -1.31
N PRO A 9 4.95 -1.57 -0.12
CA PRO A 9 5.69 -1.53 1.13
C PRO A 9 6.34 -2.87 1.45
N SER A 10 7.47 -2.83 2.18
CA SER A 10 8.08 -4.03 2.75
C SER A 10 7.55 -4.23 4.17
N PRO A 11 7.14 -5.45 4.55
CA PRO A 11 6.58 -5.70 5.89
C PRO A 11 7.70 -5.93 6.92
N THR A 12 8.67 -5.03 6.96
CA THR A 12 9.82 -5.10 7.88
C THR A 12 9.67 -4.14 9.05
N GLY A 13 8.55 -3.46 9.14
CA GLY A 13 8.21 -2.53 10.21
C GLY A 13 6.82 -1.97 9.98
N TYR A 14 6.38 -1.13 10.92
CA TYR A 14 5.09 -0.47 10.79
C TYR A 14 5.19 0.72 9.86
N LEU A 15 4.07 1.04 9.21
CA LEU A 15 3.99 2.23 8.38
C LEU A 15 4.15 3.48 9.25
N HIS A 16 4.76 4.50 8.68
CA HIS A 16 4.83 5.82 9.31
C HIS A 16 4.17 6.85 8.39
N LEU A 17 4.17 8.10 8.84
CA LEU A 17 3.44 9.18 8.16
C LEU A 17 3.85 9.34 6.69
N GLY A 18 5.14 9.18 6.38
CA GLY A 18 5.61 9.25 5.00
C GLY A 18 5.03 8.16 4.12
N HIS A 19 4.89 6.95 4.66
CA HIS A 19 4.26 5.85 3.94
C HIS A 19 2.77 6.13 3.69
N ALA A 20 2.07 6.65 4.70
CA ALA A 20 0.66 7.00 4.57
C ALA A 20 0.47 8.07 3.50
N PHE A 21 1.32 9.08 3.48
CA PHE A 21 1.27 10.13 2.46
C PHE A 21 1.48 9.55 1.06
N SER A 22 2.47 8.67 0.89
CA SER A 22 2.75 8.04 -0.40
C SER A 22 1.57 7.19 -0.88
N ALA A 23 0.99 6.40 0.03
CA ALA A 23 -0.16 5.54 -0.30
C ALA A 23 -1.36 6.38 -0.71
N LEU A 24 -1.68 7.42 0.05
CA LEU A 24 -2.80 8.31 -0.25
C LEU A 24 -2.60 9.04 -1.56
N THR A 25 -1.39 9.52 -1.85
CA THR A 25 -1.07 10.19 -3.10
C THR A 25 -1.31 9.27 -4.29
N ALA A 26 -0.83 8.03 -4.22
CA ALA A 26 -1.02 7.05 -5.28
C ALA A 26 -2.49 6.68 -5.45
N PHE A 27 -3.21 6.50 -4.34
CA PHE A 27 -4.64 6.17 -4.36
C PHE A 27 -5.45 7.30 -4.95
N ASP A 28 -5.22 8.53 -4.52
CA ASP A 28 -5.95 9.70 -5.01
C ASP A 28 -5.70 9.92 -6.50
N ALA A 29 -4.48 9.70 -6.98
CA ALA A 29 -4.17 9.81 -8.40
C ALA A 29 -4.96 8.77 -9.22
N ALA A 30 -5.06 7.55 -8.72
CA ALA A 30 -5.85 6.51 -9.38
C ALA A 30 -7.34 6.87 -9.40
N GLN A 31 -7.87 7.37 -8.28
CA GLN A 31 -9.28 7.78 -8.20
C GLN A 31 -9.59 8.91 -9.17
N ALA A 32 -8.73 9.93 -9.22
CA ALA A 32 -8.94 11.07 -10.10
C ALA A 32 -8.96 10.68 -11.58
N ALA A 33 -8.19 9.66 -11.95
CA ALA A 33 -8.10 9.18 -13.33
C ALA A 33 -9.05 8.00 -13.61
N SER A 34 -9.91 7.63 -12.66
CA SER A 34 -10.75 6.42 -12.73
C SER A 34 -9.93 5.18 -13.03
N GLY A 35 -8.71 5.14 -12.50
CA GLY A 35 -7.77 4.07 -12.71
C GLY A 35 -7.81 3.05 -11.58
N ARG A 36 -6.72 2.28 -11.49
CA ARG A 36 -6.58 1.20 -10.52
C ARG A 36 -5.46 1.49 -9.54
N PHE A 37 -5.66 1.15 -8.29
CA PHE A 37 -4.65 1.22 -7.25
C PHE A 37 -4.29 -0.19 -6.81
N LEU A 38 -3.02 -0.58 -6.99
CA LEU A 38 -2.53 -1.90 -6.66
C LEU A 38 -1.69 -1.85 -5.39
N LEU A 39 -1.92 -2.80 -4.51
CA LEU A 39 -1.10 -3.00 -3.32
C LEU A 39 -0.30 -4.28 -3.51
N ARG A 40 1.02 -4.17 -3.37
CA ARG A 40 1.92 -5.32 -3.43
C ARG A 40 2.84 -5.29 -2.22
N ILE A 41 2.80 -6.36 -1.42
CA ILE A 41 3.71 -6.49 -0.29
C ILE A 41 5.06 -6.99 -0.81
N GLU A 42 6.10 -6.19 -0.62
CA GLU A 42 7.45 -6.53 -1.05
C GLU A 42 8.17 -7.26 0.07
N ASP A 43 8.37 -8.56 -0.10
CA ASP A 43 8.99 -9.42 0.92
C ASP A 43 10.44 -9.74 0.52
N ILE A 44 11.25 -8.70 0.34
CA ILE A 44 12.63 -8.84 -0.12
C ILE A 44 13.58 -9.22 1.01
N ASP A 45 13.31 -8.74 2.23
CA ASP A 45 14.16 -9.00 3.39
C ASP A 45 13.41 -9.92 4.35
N GLN A 46 13.47 -11.22 4.08
CA GLN A 46 12.73 -12.21 4.84
C GLN A 46 13.17 -12.28 6.31
N GLY A 47 14.42 -11.92 6.58
CA GLY A 47 14.92 -11.90 7.96
C GLY A 47 14.26 -10.83 8.83
N ARG A 48 13.71 -9.79 8.22
CA ARG A 48 13.07 -8.67 8.90
C ARG A 48 11.57 -8.60 8.69
N SER A 49 11.03 -9.38 7.76
CA SER A 49 9.60 -9.40 7.50
C SER A 49 8.86 -10.17 8.58
N ARG A 50 7.70 -9.66 8.99
CA ARG A 50 6.85 -10.26 10.01
C ARG A 50 5.41 -10.25 9.57
N PRO A 51 4.64 -11.33 9.84
CA PRO A 51 3.21 -11.35 9.54
C PRO A 51 2.42 -10.23 10.22
N GLU A 52 2.78 -9.85 11.45
CA GLU A 52 2.12 -8.76 12.15
C GLU A 52 2.31 -7.41 11.45
N TYR A 53 3.44 -7.21 10.78
CA TYR A 53 3.66 -5.98 10.02
C TYR A 53 2.79 -5.95 8.77
N GLU A 54 2.65 -7.09 8.10
CA GLU A 54 1.78 -7.19 6.94
C GLU A 54 0.33 -6.92 7.30
N ALA A 55 -0.15 -7.53 8.38
CA ALA A 55 -1.51 -7.30 8.87
C ALA A 55 -1.73 -5.84 9.24
N ALA A 56 -0.75 -5.20 9.88
CA ALA A 56 -0.84 -3.80 10.25
C ALA A 56 -0.91 -2.89 9.02
N ILE A 57 -0.20 -3.22 7.94
CA ILE A 57 -0.28 -2.45 6.70
C ILE A 57 -1.72 -2.47 6.16
N PHE A 58 -2.33 -3.65 6.11
CA PHE A 58 -3.72 -3.77 5.63
C PHE A 58 -4.69 -2.99 6.52
N GLU A 59 -4.54 -3.08 7.84
CA GLU A 59 -5.38 -2.34 8.77
C GLU A 59 -5.23 -0.84 8.61
N ASP A 60 -3.99 -0.36 8.49
CA ASP A 60 -3.71 1.07 8.37
C ASP A 60 -4.28 1.64 7.07
N LEU A 61 -4.13 0.92 5.96
CA LEU A 61 -4.68 1.36 4.68
C LEU A 61 -6.21 1.39 4.72
N ALA A 62 -6.82 0.40 5.33
CA ALA A 62 -8.28 0.36 5.49
C ALA A 62 -8.76 1.52 6.36
N TRP A 63 -8.04 1.82 7.43
CA TRP A 63 -8.36 2.93 8.31
C TRP A 63 -8.30 4.28 7.58
N LEU A 64 -7.34 4.42 6.64
CA LEU A 64 -7.23 5.62 5.82
C LEU A 64 -8.30 5.72 4.73
N GLY A 65 -9.14 4.71 4.59
CA GLY A 65 -10.18 4.69 3.57
C GLY A 65 -9.69 4.28 2.19
N ILE A 66 -8.52 3.66 2.11
CA ILE A 66 -7.95 3.21 0.85
C ILE A 66 -8.48 1.82 0.51
N ALA A 67 -9.02 1.66 -0.70
CA ALA A 67 -9.36 0.37 -1.26
C ALA A 67 -8.30 0.00 -2.29
N TRP A 68 -7.87 -1.26 -2.27
CA TRP A 68 -6.78 -1.71 -3.14
C TRP A 68 -7.13 -2.99 -3.85
N GLU A 69 -6.36 -3.27 -4.92
CA GLU A 69 -6.38 -4.55 -5.61
C GLU A 69 -5.01 -5.20 -5.47
N GLU A 70 -4.98 -6.52 -5.41
CA GLU A 70 -3.72 -7.25 -5.43
C GLU A 70 -3.34 -7.59 -6.87
N PRO A 71 -2.05 -7.55 -7.19
CA PRO A 71 -1.57 -7.86 -8.54
C PRO A 71 -1.86 -9.28 -8.98
#